data_aa4541f64e5ad306031e75f35b66fa31
#
_entry.id   aa4541f64e5ad306031e75f35b66fa31
#
_cell.length_a   1.000
_cell.length_b   1.000
_cell.length_c   1.000
_cell.angle_alpha   90.00
_cell.angle_beta   90.00
_cell.angle_gamma   90.00
#
_symmetry.space_group_name_H-M   'P 1'
#
loop_
_entity.id
_entity.type
_entity.pdbx_description
1 polymer ?
#
loop_
_entity_poly.entity_id
_entity_poly.type
_entity_poly.pdbx_seq_one_letter_code
_entity_poly.pdbx_strand_id
1 'polypeptide(L)'
;MYHHVKKLMYTVKIDEPDPRFGRMLLEQFGGTNGELAAAMQYSIQGMNCEDGARKDLLMDIGTEELSHLEVVGALIRMHLKPMKHEREAAEADPLVAVAGGGGVALLDSMGNAWTSDYLKITGDLAVDLRSNIAAEARAKIVYERLISFTQDEGSKQALQFLMTREITHMRAFAAALESMEKPPFSVGIIEPTPGLVDEFFNGSTGESQYGEADFHGPWNNGNGLRIVESEVKGGSGLDVTPYSPEPGTEQTSPVDSTPVGEYTNGIGEKQRRLREEKANEAKKTAQVEV
;
A
#
# COMPACT_ATOMS: atom_id res chain seq x y z
N MET A 1 -9.01 -20.42 10.66
CA MET A 1 -10.39 -20.73 10.19
C MET A 1 -11.07 -19.42 9.84
N TYR A 2 -11.56 -19.33 8.61
CA TYR A 2 -12.29 -18.13 8.16
C TYR A 2 -13.77 -18.25 8.55
N HIS A 3 -14.33 -17.17 9.08
CA HIS A 3 -15.73 -17.09 9.40
C HIS A 3 -16.41 -16.00 8.59
N HIS A 4 -17.48 -16.32 7.88
CA HIS A 4 -18.32 -15.32 7.23
C HIS A 4 -19.23 -14.69 8.27
N VAL A 5 -19.10 -13.38 8.46
CA VAL A 5 -19.98 -12.57 9.30
C VAL A 5 -21.13 -12.07 8.44
N LYS A 6 -22.38 -12.29 8.89
CA LYS A 6 -23.59 -11.95 8.11
C LYS A 6 -23.84 -10.44 7.95
N LYS A 7 -22.98 -9.60 8.50
CA LYS A 7 -23.06 -8.15 8.43
C LYS A 7 -21.82 -7.62 7.69
N LEU A 8 -22.04 -6.79 6.69
CA LEU A 8 -20.95 -6.07 6.02
C LEU A 8 -20.16 -5.23 7.02
N MET A 9 -18.85 -5.11 6.82
CA MET A 9 -17.98 -4.21 7.58
C MET A 9 -18.48 -2.75 7.51
N TYR A 10 -19.00 -2.35 6.37
CA TYR A 10 -19.61 -1.05 6.14
C TYR A 10 -20.98 -1.21 5.45
N THR A 11 -22.01 -0.55 5.96
CA THR A 11 -23.36 -0.62 5.36
C THR A 11 -23.41 0.26 4.12
N VAL A 12 -23.52 -0.39 2.97
CA VAL A 12 -23.57 0.27 1.67
C VAL A 12 -24.96 0.79 1.36
N LYS A 13 -25.02 2.00 0.82
CA LYS A 13 -26.24 2.61 0.26
C LYS A 13 -25.87 3.38 -0.98
N ILE A 14 -26.76 3.43 -1.96
CA ILE A 14 -26.67 4.30 -3.13
C ILE A 14 -28.00 5.03 -3.30
N ASP A 15 -27.96 6.22 -3.90
CA ASP A 15 -29.16 6.97 -4.22
C ASP A 15 -29.80 6.44 -5.49
N GLU A 16 -29.02 6.32 -6.57
CA GLU A 16 -29.45 5.79 -7.84
C GLU A 16 -28.40 4.87 -8.48
N PRO A 17 -28.80 3.78 -9.15
CA PRO A 17 -27.89 2.92 -9.88
C PRO A 17 -27.23 3.64 -11.07
N ASP A 18 -25.91 3.53 -11.17
CA ASP A 18 -25.13 3.94 -12.35
C ASP A 18 -24.29 2.76 -12.86
N PRO A 19 -24.73 2.08 -13.94
CA PRO A 19 -24.00 0.94 -14.50
C PRO A 19 -22.60 1.27 -14.98
N ARG A 20 -22.36 2.49 -15.45
CA ARG A 20 -21.02 2.92 -15.88
C ARG A 20 -20.07 3.01 -14.69
N PHE A 21 -20.55 3.57 -13.59
CA PHE A 21 -19.78 3.61 -12.34
C PHE A 21 -19.59 2.21 -11.75
N GLY A 22 -20.63 1.37 -11.80
CA GLY A 22 -20.52 -0.04 -11.41
C GLY A 22 -19.42 -0.80 -12.13
N ARG A 23 -19.22 -0.52 -13.44
CA ARG A 23 -18.08 -1.04 -14.19
C ARG A 23 -16.74 -0.50 -13.68
N MET A 24 -16.65 0.80 -13.40
CA MET A 24 -15.41 1.39 -12.88
C MET A 24 -14.99 0.76 -11.54
N LEU A 25 -15.96 0.41 -10.69
CA LEU A 25 -15.72 -0.26 -9.41
C LEU A 25 -15.09 -1.66 -9.56
N LEU A 26 -15.21 -2.30 -10.73
CA LEU A 26 -14.53 -3.59 -10.98
C LEU A 26 -13.01 -3.47 -10.87
N GLU A 27 -12.43 -2.26 -11.04
CA GLU A 27 -11.01 -2.02 -10.84
C GLU A 27 -10.56 -2.35 -9.41
N GLN A 28 -11.40 -2.01 -8.40
CA GLN A 28 -11.12 -2.34 -6.99
C GLN A 28 -11.59 -3.75 -6.62
N PHE A 29 -12.32 -4.44 -7.48
CA PHE A 29 -12.73 -5.83 -7.24
C PHE A 29 -11.73 -6.83 -7.81
N GLY A 30 -11.57 -6.83 -9.12
CA GLY A 30 -10.77 -7.80 -9.88
C GLY A 30 -9.55 -7.20 -10.58
N GLY A 31 -9.25 -5.92 -10.37
CA GLY A 31 -8.07 -5.26 -10.92
C GLY A 31 -6.79 -5.60 -10.17
N THR A 32 -5.67 -5.21 -10.76
CA THR A 32 -4.32 -5.49 -10.21
C THR A 32 -4.06 -4.82 -8.87
N ASN A 33 -4.75 -3.74 -8.55
CA ASN A 33 -4.66 -3.01 -7.28
C ASN A 33 -5.95 -3.12 -6.47
N GLY A 34 -6.78 -4.12 -6.77
CA GLY A 34 -8.06 -4.32 -6.11
C GLY A 34 -7.97 -5.28 -4.92
N GLU A 35 -9.05 -5.33 -4.16
CA GLU A 35 -9.17 -6.02 -2.88
C GLU A 35 -8.86 -7.51 -2.95
N LEU A 36 -9.26 -8.19 -4.06
CA LEU A 36 -8.95 -9.61 -4.19
C LEU A 36 -7.45 -9.86 -4.34
N ALA A 37 -6.74 -9.01 -5.09
CA ALA A 37 -5.29 -9.13 -5.23
C ALA A 37 -4.59 -8.88 -3.89
N ALA A 38 -5.00 -7.87 -3.14
CA ALA A 38 -4.51 -7.56 -1.80
C ALA A 38 -4.75 -8.73 -0.83
N ALA A 39 -6.00 -9.20 -0.74
CA ALA A 39 -6.38 -10.31 0.14
C ALA A 39 -5.54 -11.58 -0.10
N MET A 40 -5.40 -11.96 -1.37
CA MET A 40 -4.62 -13.15 -1.74
C MET A 40 -3.13 -12.97 -1.50
N GLN A 41 -2.59 -11.80 -1.85
CA GLN A 41 -1.17 -11.50 -1.66
C GLN A 41 -0.77 -11.58 -0.19
N TYR A 42 -1.45 -10.87 0.68
CA TYR A 42 -1.10 -10.78 2.11
C TYR A 42 -1.34 -12.11 2.82
N SER A 43 -2.42 -12.81 2.50
CA SER A 43 -2.69 -14.13 3.08
C SER A 43 -1.61 -15.16 2.72
N ILE A 44 -1.15 -15.20 1.47
CA ILE A 44 -0.11 -16.16 1.05
C ILE A 44 1.25 -15.75 1.60
N GLN A 45 1.58 -14.47 1.64
CA GLN A 45 2.78 -13.97 2.31
C GLN A 45 2.76 -14.35 3.81
N GLY A 46 1.60 -14.22 4.47
CA GLY A 46 1.42 -14.63 5.86
C GLY A 46 1.64 -16.14 6.07
N MET A 47 1.19 -16.99 5.13
CA MET A 47 1.46 -18.43 5.18
C MET A 47 2.96 -18.76 5.07
N ASN A 48 3.72 -17.94 4.35
CA ASN A 48 5.16 -18.11 4.17
C ASN A 48 5.98 -17.43 5.28
N CYS A 49 5.35 -16.62 6.14
CA CYS A 49 6.04 -15.86 7.18
C CYS A 49 6.34 -16.73 8.41
N GLU A 50 7.63 -16.84 8.77
CA GLU A 50 8.07 -17.57 9.96
C GLU A 50 7.97 -16.72 11.25
N ASP A 51 7.98 -15.41 11.14
CA ASP A 51 7.78 -14.50 12.28
C ASP A 51 6.31 -14.47 12.68
N GLY A 52 5.98 -14.99 13.85
CA GLY A 52 4.60 -15.16 14.30
C GLY A 52 3.80 -13.86 14.38
N ALA A 53 4.40 -12.77 14.86
CA ALA A 53 3.71 -11.50 15.01
C ALA A 53 3.40 -10.85 13.65
N ARG A 54 4.35 -10.92 12.71
CA ARG A 54 4.16 -10.36 11.37
C ARG A 54 3.30 -11.27 10.50
N LYS A 55 3.32 -12.58 10.73
CA LYS A 55 2.35 -13.51 10.15
C LYS A 55 0.92 -13.12 10.54
N ASP A 56 0.68 -12.91 11.83
CA ASP A 56 -0.66 -12.52 12.31
C ASP A 56 -1.10 -11.20 11.66
N LEU A 57 -0.21 -10.20 11.58
CA LEU A 57 -0.50 -8.94 10.90
C LEU A 57 -0.89 -9.15 9.42
N LEU A 58 -0.13 -9.96 8.68
CA LEU A 58 -0.40 -10.23 7.27
C LEU A 58 -1.71 -10.98 7.08
N MET A 59 -2.02 -11.94 7.95
CA MET A 59 -3.26 -12.72 7.91
C MET A 59 -4.48 -11.87 8.32
N ASP A 60 -4.33 -11.00 9.31
CA ASP A 60 -5.39 -10.10 9.76
C ASP A 60 -5.77 -9.10 8.66
N ILE A 61 -4.77 -8.43 8.06
CA ILE A 61 -5.01 -7.51 6.95
C ILE A 61 -5.57 -8.27 5.74
N GLY A 62 -4.98 -9.40 5.35
CA GLY A 62 -5.47 -10.21 4.23
C GLY A 62 -6.94 -10.67 4.41
N THR A 63 -7.36 -10.93 5.65
CA THR A 63 -8.75 -11.26 5.98
C THR A 63 -9.64 -10.01 5.92
N GLU A 64 -9.14 -8.85 6.35
CA GLU A 64 -9.87 -7.59 6.27
C GLU A 64 -10.12 -7.20 4.80
N GLU A 65 -9.15 -7.43 3.90
CA GLU A 65 -9.32 -7.17 2.46
C GLU A 65 -10.44 -8.00 1.83
N LEU A 66 -10.72 -9.21 2.33
CA LEU A 66 -11.91 -9.96 1.91
C LEU A 66 -13.21 -9.28 2.35
N SER A 67 -13.19 -8.57 3.47
CA SER A 67 -14.34 -7.79 3.92
C SER A 67 -14.51 -6.51 3.09
N HIS A 68 -13.41 -5.88 2.66
CA HIS A 68 -13.42 -4.77 1.70
C HIS A 68 -13.97 -5.23 0.35
N LEU A 69 -13.52 -6.38 -0.14
CA LEU A 69 -14.01 -7.01 -1.36
C LEU A 69 -15.53 -7.19 -1.33
N GLU A 70 -16.10 -7.58 -0.19
CA GLU A 70 -17.55 -7.74 -0.02
C GLU A 70 -18.27 -6.39 -0.10
N VAL A 71 -17.72 -5.33 0.49
CA VAL A 71 -18.26 -3.97 0.40
C VAL A 71 -18.24 -3.45 -1.04
N VAL A 72 -17.10 -3.59 -1.73
CA VAL A 72 -16.98 -3.22 -3.15
C VAL A 72 -17.94 -4.03 -4.02
N GLY A 73 -18.03 -5.33 -3.78
CA GLY A 73 -18.98 -6.22 -4.48
C GLY A 73 -20.43 -5.83 -4.28
N ALA A 74 -20.78 -5.35 -3.08
CA ALA A 74 -22.13 -4.85 -2.81
C ALA A 74 -22.44 -3.58 -3.60
N LEU A 75 -21.48 -2.61 -3.66
CA LEU A 75 -21.60 -1.41 -4.50
C LEU A 75 -21.78 -1.77 -5.97
N ILE A 76 -20.93 -2.64 -6.52
CA ILE A 76 -21.00 -3.10 -7.90
C ILE A 76 -22.39 -3.67 -8.20
N ARG A 77 -22.89 -4.56 -7.34
CA ARG A 77 -24.21 -5.17 -7.52
C ARG A 77 -25.34 -4.14 -7.53
N MET A 78 -25.26 -3.12 -6.71
CA MET A 78 -26.28 -2.07 -6.66
C MET A 78 -26.26 -1.24 -7.95
N HIS A 79 -25.09 -0.81 -8.41
CA HIS A 79 -24.94 -0.02 -9.63
C HIS A 79 -25.24 -0.80 -10.91
N LEU A 80 -24.85 -2.07 -10.99
CA LEU A 80 -25.10 -2.92 -12.16
C LEU A 80 -26.51 -3.54 -12.20
N LYS A 81 -27.32 -3.35 -11.17
CA LYS A 81 -28.67 -3.92 -11.09
C LYS A 81 -29.53 -3.65 -12.32
N PRO A 82 -29.54 -2.44 -12.96
CA PRO A 82 -30.33 -2.20 -14.16
C PRO A 82 -30.04 -3.16 -15.31
N MET A 83 -28.77 -3.57 -15.48
CA MET A 83 -28.37 -4.50 -16.56
C MET A 83 -29.09 -5.85 -16.53
N LYS A 84 -29.69 -6.24 -15.39
CA LYS A 84 -30.46 -7.50 -15.27
C LYS A 84 -31.85 -7.42 -15.88
N HIS A 85 -32.40 -6.23 -15.97
CA HIS A 85 -33.81 -6.03 -16.26
C HIS A 85 -34.07 -5.05 -17.40
N GLU A 86 -33.09 -4.25 -17.76
CA GLU A 86 -33.17 -3.19 -18.74
C GLU A 86 -32.21 -3.48 -19.89
N ARG A 87 -32.78 -3.72 -21.06
CA ARG A 87 -32.04 -4.07 -22.27
C ARG A 87 -31.06 -2.96 -22.68
N GLU A 88 -31.51 -1.72 -22.59
CA GLU A 88 -30.67 -0.57 -22.94
C GLU A 88 -29.41 -0.47 -22.04
N ALA A 89 -29.55 -0.70 -20.74
CA ALA A 89 -28.40 -0.73 -19.79
C ALA A 89 -27.46 -1.89 -20.12
N ALA A 90 -27.98 -3.06 -20.48
CA ALA A 90 -27.17 -4.22 -20.87
C ALA A 90 -26.45 -4.01 -22.22
N GLU A 91 -27.09 -3.37 -23.17
CA GLU A 91 -26.53 -3.06 -24.51
C GLU A 91 -25.45 -1.95 -24.40
N ALA A 92 -25.51 -1.08 -23.41
CA ALA A 92 -24.49 -0.06 -23.18
C ALA A 92 -23.12 -0.63 -22.72
N ASP A 93 -23.12 -1.80 -22.07
CA ASP A 93 -21.91 -2.55 -21.72
C ASP A 93 -22.14 -4.06 -21.81
N PRO A 94 -22.18 -4.62 -23.04
CA PRO A 94 -22.52 -6.01 -23.27
C PRO A 94 -21.47 -6.97 -22.66
N LEU A 95 -20.21 -6.56 -22.52
CA LEU A 95 -19.18 -7.39 -21.90
C LEU A 95 -19.51 -7.69 -20.44
N VAL A 96 -19.78 -6.65 -19.68
CA VAL A 96 -20.12 -6.78 -18.24
C VAL A 96 -21.47 -7.47 -18.07
N ALA A 97 -22.45 -7.16 -18.94
CA ALA A 97 -23.76 -7.80 -18.90
C ALA A 97 -23.67 -9.31 -19.19
N VAL A 98 -22.88 -9.74 -20.16
CA VAL A 98 -22.71 -11.16 -20.51
C VAL A 98 -21.82 -11.90 -19.51
N ALA A 99 -20.69 -11.33 -19.13
CA ALA A 99 -19.73 -11.99 -18.23
C ALA A 99 -20.25 -12.06 -16.79
N GLY A 100 -20.87 -10.98 -16.29
CA GLY A 100 -21.33 -10.86 -14.90
C GLY A 100 -22.83 -10.97 -14.72
N GLY A 101 -23.64 -11.01 -15.81
CA GLY A 101 -25.08 -11.05 -15.74
C GLY A 101 -25.69 -9.87 -14.98
N GLY A 102 -25.06 -8.69 -15.04
CA GLY A 102 -25.47 -7.53 -14.24
C GLY A 102 -25.17 -7.69 -12.74
N GLY A 103 -24.20 -8.51 -12.39
CA GLY A 103 -23.65 -8.68 -11.04
C GLY A 103 -22.14 -8.55 -11.03
N VAL A 104 -21.52 -9.07 -9.99
CA VAL A 104 -20.06 -9.05 -9.86
C VAL A 104 -19.44 -10.08 -10.81
N ALA A 105 -18.41 -9.66 -11.54
CA ALA A 105 -17.57 -10.53 -12.34
C ALA A 105 -16.12 -10.39 -11.91
N LEU A 106 -15.32 -11.44 -12.07
CA LEU A 106 -13.90 -11.43 -11.73
C LEU A 106 -13.08 -10.80 -12.85
N LEU A 107 -13.35 -9.54 -13.09
CA LEU A 107 -12.77 -8.68 -14.12
C LEU A 107 -12.29 -7.38 -13.51
N ASP A 108 -11.35 -6.71 -14.19
CA ASP A 108 -11.06 -5.30 -13.97
C ASP A 108 -12.04 -4.39 -14.73
N SER A 109 -11.87 -3.09 -14.62
CA SER A 109 -12.70 -2.08 -15.31
C SER A 109 -12.54 -2.10 -16.84
N MET A 110 -11.46 -2.69 -17.35
CA MET A 110 -11.19 -2.83 -18.78
C MET A 110 -11.72 -4.16 -19.36
N GLY A 111 -12.20 -5.06 -18.50
CA GLY A 111 -12.70 -6.37 -18.89
C GLY A 111 -11.64 -7.47 -18.91
N ASN A 112 -10.45 -7.22 -18.38
CA ASN A 112 -9.43 -8.25 -18.23
C ASN A 112 -9.78 -9.15 -17.04
N ALA A 113 -9.60 -10.46 -17.21
CA ALA A 113 -9.80 -11.41 -16.13
C ALA A 113 -8.71 -11.24 -15.04
N TRP A 114 -9.12 -11.40 -13.79
CA TRP A 114 -8.16 -11.47 -12.69
C TRP A 114 -7.16 -12.63 -12.89
N THR A 115 -5.91 -12.37 -12.52
CA THR A 115 -4.84 -13.36 -12.63
C THR A 115 -3.93 -13.32 -11.41
N SER A 116 -3.33 -14.47 -11.06
CA SER A 116 -2.31 -14.56 -10.01
C SER A 116 -1.01 -13.79 -10.34
N ASP A 117 -0.81 -13.38 -11.58
CA ASP A 117 0.33 -12.55 -11.99
C ASP A 117 0.34 -11.17 -11.33
N TYR A 118 -0.79 -10.75 -10.78
CA TYR A 118 -0.89 -9.51 -10.00
C TYR A 118 -0.14 -9.59 -8.66
N LEU A 119 0.03 -10.81 -8.12
CA LEU A 119 0.53 -11.02 -6.78
C LEU A 119 2.07 -10.91 -6.72
N LYS A 120 2.57 -10.24 -5.69
CA LYS A 120 4.00 -10.11 -5.41
C LYS A 120 4.31 -10.87 -4.13
N ILE A 121 4.76 -12.11 -4.29
CA ILE A 121 5.06 -13.04 -3.20
C ILE A 121 6.45 -13.59 -3.44
N THR A 122 7.41 -13.18 -2.62
CA THR A 122 8.83 -13.54 -2.78
C THR A 122 9.30 -14.53 -1.72
N GLY A 123 8.63 -14.59 -0.57
CA GLY A 123 9.08 -15.34 0.60
C GLY A 123 10.13 -14.59 1.43
N ASP A 124 10.58 -13.40 0.99
CA ASP A 124 11.38 -12.49 1.80
C ASP A 124 10.45 -11.44 2.43
N LEU A 125 10.30 -11.49 3.73
CA LEU A 125 9.36 -10.64 4.44
C LEU A 125 9.63 -9.14 4.24
N ALA A 126 10.89 -8.72 4.16
CA ALA A 126 11.23 -7.32 3.97
C ALA A 126 10.91 -6.84 2.54
N VAL A 127 11.05 -7.70 1.54
CA VAL A 127 10.66 -7.43 0.15
C VAL A 127 9.13 -7.40 0.03
N ASP A 128 8.47 -8.37 0.65
CA ASP A 128 7.01 -8.51 0.63
C ASP A 128 6.33 -7.32 1.31
N LEU A 129 6.80 -6.87 2.48
CA LEU A 129 6.27 -5.67 3.14
C LEU A 129 6.43 -4.39 2.31
N ARG A 130 7.54 -4.22 1.57
CA ARG A 130 7.70 -3.10 0.64
C ARG A 130 6.71 -3.15 -0.51
N SER A 131 6.48 -4.33 -1.04
CA SER A 131 5.47 -4.56 -2.08
C SER A 131 4.07 -4.23 -1.57
N ASN A 132 3.77 -4.55 -0.32
CA ASN A 132 2.48 -4.26 0.31
C ASN A 132 2.28 -2.76 0.53
N ILE A 133 3.26 -2.04 1.07
CA ILE A 133 3.20 -0.57 1.20
C ILE A 133 2.90 0.08 -0.16
N ALA A 134 3.55 -0.40 -1.22
CA ALA A 134 3.32 0.11 -2.57
C ALA A 134 1.95 -0.31 -3.13
N ALA A 135 1.43 -1.48 -2.77
CA ALA A 135 0.10 -1.95 -3.16
C ALA A 135 -0.99 -1.07 -2.54
N GLU A 136 -0.94 -0.83 -1.23
CA GLU A 136 -1.87 0.04 -0.52
C GLU A 136 -1.87 1.47 -1.05
N ALA A 137 -0.69 2.01 -1.36
CA ALA A 137 -0.58 3.34 -1.96
C ALA A 137 -1.27 3.41 -3.34
N ARG A 138 -1.19 2.35 -4.15
CA ARG A 138 -1.87 2.27 -5.45
C ARG A 138 -3.38 2.07 -5.29
N ALA A 139 -3.83 1.22 -4.37
CA ALA A 139 -5.25 1.05 -4.05
C ALA A 139 -5.88 2.37 -3.61
N LYS A 140 -5.21 3.09 -2.70
CA LYS A 140 -5.62 4.43 -2.24
C LYS A 140 -5.83 5.41 -3.40
N ILE A 141 -4.93 5.47 -4.38
CA ILE A 141 -5.06 6.36 -5.55
C ILE A 141 -6.24 5.95 -6.44
N VAL A 142 -6.52 4.66 -6.58
CA VAL A 142 -7.70 4.20 -7.34
C VAL A 142 -8.98 4.62 -6.63
N TYR A 143 -9.06 4.50 -5.30
CA TYR A 143 -10.20 5.01 -4.52
C TYR A 143 -10.41 6.51 -4.69
N GLU A 144 -9.37 7.33 -4.64
CA GLU A 144 -9.47 8.78 -4.89
C GLU A 144 -10.07 9.09 -6.27
N ARG A 145 -9.63 8.36 -7.29
CA ARG A 145 -10.15 8.51 -8.65
C ARG A 145 -11.63 8.13 -8.71
N LEU A 146 -12.01 6.99 -8.15
CA LEU A 146 -13.40 6.54 -8.11
C LEU A 146 -14.31 7.55 -7.40
N ILE A 147 -13.88 8.06 -6.24
CA ILE A 147 -14.61 9.10 -5.50
C ILE A 147 -14.85 10.35 -6.36
N SER A 148 -13.87 10.73 -7.18
CA SER A 148 -13.99 11.90 -8.06
C SER A 148 -14.94 11.71 -9.25
N PHE A 149 -15.24 10.46 -9.62
CA PHE A 149 -16.12 10.14 -10.75
C PHE A 149 -17.59 9.96 -10.40
N THR A 150 -17.93 9.82 -9.12
CA THR A 150 -19.32 9.68 -8.69
C THR A 150 -19.87 10.93 -8.04
N GLN A 151 -21.17 11.16 -8.17
CA GLN A 151 -21.92 12.15 -7.41
C GLN A 151 -22.79 11.51 -6.32
N ASP A 152 -22.88 10.17 -6.32
CA ASP A 152 -23.64 9.41 -5.33
C ASP A 152 -22.95 9.46 -3.96
N GLU A 153 -23.61 10.11 -2.98
CA GLU A 153 -23.03 10.32 -1.65
C GLU A 153 -22.81 9.01 -0.88
N GLY A 154 -23.69 8.05 -1.05
CA GLY A 154 -23.55 6.75 -0.41
C GLY A 154 -22.32 5.99 -0.91
N SER A 155 -22.09 6.01 -2.23
CA SER A 155 -20.86 5.47 -2.84
C SER A 155 -19.62 6.21 -2.37
N LYS A 156 -19.62 7.55 -2.35
CA LYS A 156 -18.48 8.32 -1.85
C LYS A 156 -18.11 7.95 -0.41
N GLN A 157 -19.10 7.88 0.46
CA GLN A 157 -18.87 7.54 1.87
C GLN A 157 -18.28 6.14 2.05
N ALA A 158 -18.79 5.15 1.32
CA ALA A 158 -18.26 3.80 1.34
C ALA A 158 -16.81 3.74 0.84
N LEU A 159 -16.52 4.40 -0.30
CA LEU A 159 -15.17 4.44 -0.85
C LEU A 159 -14.19 5.25 0.03
N GLN A 160 -14.64 6.32 0.67
CA GLN A 160 -13.84 7.05 1.66
C GLN A 160 -13.51 6.19 2.88
N PHE A 161 -14.46 5.39 3.35
CA PHE A 161 -14.20 4.43 4.43
C PHE A 161 -13.11 3.45 4.02
N LEU A 162 -13.25 2.78 2.87
CA LEU A 162 -12.26 1.83 2.36
C LEU A 162 -10.89 2.51 2.19
N MET A 163 -10.83 3.65 1.51
CA MET A 163 -9.58 4.41 1.33
C MET A 163 -8.87 4.70 2.67
N THR A 164 -9.62 4.95 3.74
CA THR A 164 -9.03 5.16 5.08
C THR A 164 -8.38 3.88 5.60
N ARG A 165 -8.94 2.72 5.28
CA ARG A 165 -8.36 1.42 5.65
C ARG A 165 -7.05 1.18 4.93
N GLU A 166 -6.96 1.44 3.62
CA GLU A 166 -5.71 1.36 2.85
C GLU A 166 -4.58 2.19 3.48
N ILE A 167 -4.90 3.42 3.92
CA ILE A 167 -3.93 4.28 4.64
C ILE A 167 -3.49 3.62 5.96
N THR A 168 -4.39 2.97 6.65
CA THR A 168 -4.09 2.29 7.92
C THR A 168 -3.22 1.05 7.69
N HIS A 169 -3.55 0.25 6.67
CA HIS A 169 -2.78 -0.94 6.28
C HIS A 169 -1.36 -0.55 5.84
N MET A 170 -1.22 0.47 5.00
CA MET A 170 0.08 1.00 4.59
C MET A 170 0.95 1.38 5.79
N ARG A 171 0.37 2.07 6.79
CA ARG A 171 1.08 2.43 8.03
C ARG A 171 1.46 1.20 8.86
N ALA A 172 0.58 0.20 8.93
CA ALA A 172 0.85 -1.04 9.64
C ALA A 172 2.02 -1.82 9.00
N PHE A 173 2.03 -1.93 7.67
CA PHE A 173 3.14 -2.56 6.94
C PHE A 173 4.45 -1.77 7.08
N ALA A 174 4.40 -0.43 7.05
CA ALA A 174 5.57 0.40 7.28
C ALA A 174 6.14 0.19 8.69
N ALA A 175 5.29 0.18 9.71
CA ALA A 175 5.71 -0.07 11.09
C ALA A 175 6.26 -1.49 11.27
N ALA A 176 5.69 -2.49 10.61
CA ALA A 176 6.19 -3.86 10.62
C ALA A 176 7.59 -3.95 9.98
N LEU A 177 7.80 -3.26 8.85
CA LEU A 177 9.10 -3.20 8.18
C LEU A 177 10.15 -2.50 9.05
N GLU A 178 9.81 -1.34 9.62
CA GLU A 178 10.71 -0.60 10.52
C GLU A 178 11.10 -1.41 11.77
N SER A 179 10.19 -2.25 12.28
CA SER A 179 10.43 -3.08 13.45
C SER A 179 11.35 -4.30 13.21
N MET A 180 11.83 -4.50 11.98
CA MET A 180 12.71 -5.65 11.66
C MET A 180 14.18 -5.44 12.05
N GLU A 181 14.52 -4.42 12.84
CA GLU A 181 15.88 -4.10 13.28
C GLU A 181 16.90 -3.96 12.13
N LYS A 182 16.42 -3.83 10.91
CA LYS A 182 17.26 -3.44 9.77
C LYS A 182 17.51 -1.93 9.85
N PRO A 183 18.65 -1.45 9.33
CA PRO A 183 18.90 -0.02 9.31
C PRO A 183 17.66 0.70 8.77
N PRO A 184 17.36 1.91 9.30
CA PRO A 184 16.16 2.63 8.90
C PRO A 184 16.08 2.65 7.39
N PHE A 185 14.88 2.45 6.88
CA PHE A 185 14.62 2.41 5.45
C PHE A 185 15.07 3.75 4.84
N SER A 186 16.34 3.81 4.50
CA SER A 186 16.83 4.85 3.61
C SER A 186 16.59 4.37 2.20
N VAL A 187 15.75 5.10 1.48
CA VAL A 187 15.55 4.92 0.07
C VAL A 187 16.94 4.88 -0.58
N GLY A 188 17.31 3.74 -1.16
CA GLY A 188 18.60 3.59 -1.83
C GLY A 188 19.63 2.69 -1.17
N ILE A 189 19.44 2.25 0.09
CA ILE A 189 20.32 1.22 0.65
C ILE A 189 19.61 -0.13 0.55
N ILE A 190 19.99 -0.88 -0.47
CA ILE A 190 19.71 -2.31 -0.57
C ILE A 190 21.03 -2.99 -0.21
N GLU A 191 21.09 -3.61 0.97
CA GLU A 191 22.28 -4.33 1.37
C GLU A 191 22.52 -5.51 0.41
N PRO A 192 23.75 -5.68 -0.08
CA PRO A 192 24.09 -6.84 -0.87
C PRO A 192 23.98 -8.12 -0.02
N THR A 193 23.65 -9.23 -0.64
CA THR A 193 23.70 -10.52 0.00
C THR A 193 25.17 -10.91 0.19
N PRO A 194 25.65 -11.07 1.43
CA PRO A 194 27.04 -11.39 1.68
C PRO A 194 27.51 -12.63 0.89
N GLY A 195 28.66 -12.51 0.26
CA GLY A 195 29.25 -13.59 -0.56
C GLY A 195 28.64 -13.78 -1.95
N LEU A 196 27.61 -13.01 -2.33
CA LEU A 196 27.03 -13.03 -3.67
C LEU A 196 27.29 -11.75 -4.45
N VAL A 197 27.38 -10.62 -3.76
CA VAL A 197 27.67 -9.33 -4.38
C VAL A 197 28.79 -8.67 -3.57
N ASP A 198 30.00 -8.70 -4.09
CA ASP A 198 31.17 -8.02 -3.53
C ASP A 198 31.50 -6.73 -4.27
N GLU A 199 30.89 -6.53 -5.44
CA GLU A 199 31.16 -5.39 -6.33
C GLU A 199 29.84 -4.84 -6.87
N PHE A 200 29.74 -3.50 -6.98
CA PHE A 200 28.61 -2.81 -7.56
C PHE A 200 29.02 -2.10 -8.82
N PHE A 201 28.22 -2.22 -9.87
CA PHE A 201 28.42 -1.54 -11.13
C PHE A 201 27.33 -0.50 -11.31
N ASN A 202 27.69 0.77 -11.30
CA ASN A 202 26.79 1.86 -11.63
C ASN A 202 27.14 2.39 -13.03
N GLY A 203 26.64 1.71 -14.04
CA GLY A 203 26.87 2.07 -15.44
C GLY A 203 25.60 2.40 -16.21
N SER A 204 24.50 2.59 -15.53
CA SER A 204 23.17 2.66 -16.17
C SER A 204 22.87 3.98 -16.85
N THR A 205 23.57 5.06 -16.54
CA THR A 205 23.19 6.41 -16.98
C THR A 205 23.88 6.90 -18.24
N GLY A 206 24.93 6.24 -18.70
CA GLY A 206 25.52 6.40 -20.03
C GLY A 206 26.16 7.75 -20.38
N GLU A 207 25.92 8.81 -19.67
CA GLU A 207 26.39 10.15 -19.98
C GLU A 207 27.61 10.59 -19.17
N SER A 208 27.79 10.04 -17.99
CA SER A 208 29.04 10.20 -17.25
C SER A 208 29.51 8.87 -16.70
N GLN A 209 30.79 8.77 -16.50
CA GLN A 209 31.45 7.58 -15.95
C GLN A 209 30.93 7.21 -14.56
N TYR A 210 30.22 8.11 -13.89
CA TYR A 210 29.80 8.01 -12.50
C TYR A 210 28.28 8.15 -12.28
N GLY A 211 27.49 8.09 -13.33
CA GLY A 211 26.04 8.22 -13.17
C GLY A 211 25.61 9.58 -12.62
N GLU A 212 26.19 10.66 -13.11
CA GLU A 212 25.95 12.03 -12.63
C GLU A 212 24.48 12.42 -12.63
N ALA A 213 23.70 11.88 -13.59
CA ALA A 213 22.25 12.06 -13.64
C ALA A 213 21.52 11.49 -12.41
N ASP A 214 22.07 10.43 -11.79
CA ASP A 214 21.48 9.81 -10.61
C ASP A 214 21.87 10.57 -9.33
N PHE A 215 23.00 11.29 -9.35
CA PHE A 215 23.49 12.05 -8.19
C PHE A 215 22.93 13.47 -8.11
N HIS A 216 22.72 14.12 -9.24
CA HIS A 216 22.40 15.53 -9.36
C HIS A 216 21.15 15.75 -10.21
N GLY A 217 20.00 15.43 -9.66
CA GLY A 217 18.73 15.72 -10.31
C GLY A 217 17.86 16.64 -9.46
N PRO A 218 16.80 17.20 -10.06
CA PRO A 218 15.84 18.02 -9.32
C PRO A 218 15.17 17.27 -8.16
N TRP A 219 15.24 15.95 -8.17
CA TRP A 219 14.64 15.06 -7.18
C TRP A 219 15.44 14.90 -5.89
N ASN A 220 16.75 15.22 -5.88
CA ASN A 220 17.55 15.01 -4.71
C ASN A 220 18.16 16.28 -4.09
N ASN A 221 18.08 17.44 -4.70
CA ASN A 221 18.53 18.77 -4.21
C ASN A 221 19.63 18.74 -3.13
N GLY A 222 20.50 17.73 -3.14
CA GLY A 222 21.51 17.51 -2.11
C GLY A 222 21.01 17.00 -0.77
N ASN A 223 19.72 16.77 -0.59
CA ASN A 223 19.12 16.36 0.69
C ASN A 223 18.69 14.88 0.66
N GLY A 224 19.59 14.00 1.02
CA GLY A 224 19.18 12.72 1.61
C GLY A 224 19.24 11.47 0.76
N LEU A 225 19.38 11.50 -0.56
CA LEU A 225 19.70 10.30 -1.32
C LEU A 225 21.22 10.11 -1.34
N ARG A 226 21.68 9.16 -0.53
CA ARG A 226 23.06 8.68 -0.65
C ARG A 226 23.08 7.55 -1.66
N ILE A 227 23.64 7.77 -2.83
CA ILE A 227 24.06 6.68 -3.69
C ILE A 227 25.39 6.18 -3.11
N VAL A 228 25.40 4.94 -2.65
CA VAL A 228 26.64 4.31 -2.19
C VAL A 228 27.33 3.76 -3.42
N GLU A 229 28.40 4.39 -3.84
CA GLU A 229 29.33 3.81 -4.80
C GLU A 229 30.23 2.82 -4.08
N SER A 230 30.39 1.67 -4.67
CA SER A 230 31.36 0.68 -4.20
C SER A 230 32.52 0.59 -5.18
N GLU A 231 33.70 0.32 -4.65
CA GLU A 231 34.88 0.07 -5.43
C GLU A 231 34.72 -1.19 -6.29
N VAL A 232 35.00 -1.06 -7.58
CA VAL A 232 35.15 -2.23 -8.44
C VAL A 232 36.54 -2.82 -8.20
N LYS A 233 36.62 -4.05 -7.69
CA LYS A 233 37.89 -4.73 -7.52
C LYS A 233 38.62 -4.86 -8.86
N GLY A 234 39.80 -4.27 -8.93
CA GLY A 234 40.62 -4.28 -10.15
C GLY A 234 40.56 -3.01 -10.98
N GLY A 235 39.68 -2.08 -10.68
CA GLY A 235 39.72 -0.69 -11.15
C GLY A 235 40.35 0.19 -10.08
N SER A 236 40.91 1.32 -10.46
CA SER A 236 41.39 2.33 -9.51
C SER A 236 40.26 2.69 -8.59
N GLY A 237 40.36 2.31 -7.30
CA GLY A 237 39.29 2.41 -6.33
C GLY A 237 38.67 3.80 -6.31
N LEU A 238 37.36 3.82 -6.41
CA LEU A 238 36.59 5.03 -6.17
C LEU A 238 36.45 5.17 -4.64
N ASP A 239 37.07 6.19 -4.12
CA ASP A 239 36.98 6.53 -2.71
C ASP A 239 35.51 6.89 -2.41
N VAL A 240 34.86 6.13 -1.56
CA VAL A 240 33.50 6.42 -1.11
C VAL A 240 33.55 7.61 -0.17
N THR A 241 33.70 8.81 -0.71
CA THR A 241 33.53 10.03 0.07
C THR A 241 32.02 10.30 0.17
N PRO A 242 31.49 10.51 1.38
CA PRO A 242 30.12 11.01 1.51
C PRO A 242 30.01 12.33 0.75
N TYR A 243 29.05 12.45 -0.14
CA TYR A 243 28.76 13.73 -0.78
C TYR A 243 28.51 14.78 0.29
N SER A 244 29.38 15.75 0.38
CA SER A 244 29.14 16.97 1.13
C SER A 244 28.77 18.03 0.11
N PRO A 245 27.59 18.64 0.17
CA PRO A 245 27.22 19.72 -0.74
C PRO A 245 28.24 20.85 -0.59
N GLU A 246 28.72 21.38 -1.70
CA GLU A 246 29.56 22.57 -1.73
C GLU A 246 28.87 23.71 -0.96
N PRO A 247 29.55 24.41 -0.06
CA PRO A 247 28.96 25.53 0.66
C PRO A 247 28.72 26.69 -0.31
N GLY A 248 27.46 26.92 -0.70
CA GLY A 248 27.08 28.07 -1.50
C GLY A 248 25.85 27.99 -2.37
N THR A 249 25.14 26.89 -2.43
CA THR A 249 23.85 26.80 -3.16
C THR A 249 22.67 26.69 -2.22
N GLU A 250 22.38 27.75 -1.48
CA GLU A 250 21.06 27.95 -0.89
C GLU A 250 20.09 28.37 -2.02
N GLN A 251 19.34 27.40 -2.55
CA GLN A 251 18.09 27.72 -3.24
C GLN A 251 16.95 27.47 -2.27
N THR A 252 16.43 28.54 -1.74
CA THR A 252 15.21 28.55 -0.95
C THR A 252 14.02 28.25 -1.85
N SER A 253 13.49 27.05 -1.77
CA SER A 253 12.12 26.73 -2.19
C SER A 253 11.26 26.58 -0.94
N PRO A 254 10.10 27.22 -0.88
CA PRO A 254 9.19 27.07 0.26
C PRO A 254 8.39 25.77 0.10
N VAL A 255 8.96 24.66 0.48
CA VAL A 255 8.22 23.45 0.78
C VAL A 255 8.44 23.19 2.25
N ASP A 256 7.33 23.19 2.98
CA ASP A 256 7.27 22.96 4.41
C ASP A 256 8.09 21.71 4.79
N SER A 257 9.28 21.94 5.31
CA SER A 257 10.24 20.91 5.70
C SER A 257 10.02 20.53 7.16
N THR A 258 8.85 19.97 7.47
CA THR A 258 8.67 19.27 8.74
C THR A 258 9.43 17.94 8.65
N PRO A 259 10.48 17.70 9.43
CA PRO A 259 11.22 16.45 9.35
C PRO A 259 10.31 15.26 9.67
N VAL A 260 10.36 14.23 8.85
CA VAL A 260 9.59 12.99 9.03
C VAL A 260 9.82 12.36 10.42
N GLY A 261 10.95 12.66 11.06
CA GLY A 261 11.28 12.23 12.42
C GLY A 261 10.39 12.80 13.55
N GLU A 262 9.77 13.96 13.37
CA GLU A 262 8.87 14.53 14.39
C GLU A 262 7.49 13.92 14.40
N TYR A 263 7.04 13.35 13.26
CA TYR A 263 5.75 12.66 13.19
C TYR A 263 5.75 11.30 13.90
N THR A 264 6.88 10.62 13.96
CA THR A 264 7.01 9.33 14.65
C THR A 264 7.18 9.50 16.17
N ASN A 265 7.87 10.55 16.61
CA ASN A 265 8.07 10.80 18.04
C ASN A 265 6.78 11.17 18.78
N GLY A 266 5.86 11.92 18.16
CA GLY A 266 4.59 12.31 18.78
C GLY A 266 3.62 11.14 18.99
N ILE A 267 3.60 10.16 18.08
CA ILE A 267 2.75 8.97 18.18
C ILE A 267 3.34 8.00 19.22
N GLY A 268 4.64 7.79 19.23
CA GLY A 268 5.35 6.94 20.19
C GLY A 268 5.21 7.46 21.64
N GLU A 269 5.35 8.76 21.85
CA GLU A 269 5.17 9.37 23.17
C GLU A 269 3.71 9.30 23.66
N LYS A 270 2.76 9.55 22.79
CA LYS A 270 1.33 9.44 23.14
C LYS A 270 0.92 8.02 23.48
N GLN A 271 1.42 7.03 22.76
CA GLN A 271 1.19 5.61 23.06
C GLN A 271 1.91 5.18 24.35
N ARG A 272 3.11 5.68 24.60
CA ARG A 272 3.83 5.41 25.85
C ARG A 272 3.10 5.98 27.05
N ARG A 273 2.64 7.24 27.00
CA ARG A 273 1.83 7.87 28.05
C ARG A 273 0.54 7.12 28.33
N LEU A 274 -0.16 6.69 27.28
CA LEU A 274 -1.41 5.87 27.42
C LEU A 274 -1.14 4.50 28.07
N ARG A 275 0.01 3.88 27.81
CA ARG A 275 0.41 2.62 28.46
C ARG A 275 0.79 2.84 29.93
N GLU A 276 1.50 3.92 30.23
CA GLU A 276 1.88 4.29 31.58
C GLU A 276 0.63 4.66 32.44
N GLU A 277 -0.34 5.38 31.87
CA GLU A 277 -1.61 5.70 32.52
C GLU A 277 -2.43 4.43 32.82
N LYS A 278 -2.58 3.52 31.84
CA LYS A 278 -3.27 2.23 32.05
C LYS A 278 -2.57 1.35 33.08
N ALA A 279 -1.24 1.33 33.10
CA ALA A 279 -0.48 0.58 34.09
C ALA A 279 -0.64 1.16 35.51
N ASN A 280 -0.74 2.48 35.63
CA ASN A 280 -0.97 3.16 36.90
C ASN A 280 -2.43 3.01 37.41
N GLU A 281 -3.41 3.00 36.49
CA GLU A 281 -4.79 2.68 36.86
C GLU A 281 -4.94 1.23 37.35
N ALA A 282 -4.32 0.27 36.67
CA ALA A 282 -4.33 -1.12 37.10
C ALA A 282 -3.68 -1.33 38.48
N LYS A 283 -2.61 -0.59 38.79
CA LYS A 283 -1.99 -0.61 40.14
C LYS A 283 -2.87 0.00 41.22
N LYS A 284 -3.63 1.07 40.89
CA LYS A 284 -4.58 1.68 41.84
C LYS A 284 -5.75 0.77 42.13
N THR A 285 -6.27 0.06 41.13
CA THR A 285 -7.35 -0.90 41.29
C THR A 285 -6.95 -2.10 42.17
N ALA A 286 -5.71 -2.58 41.99
CA ALA A 286 -5.16 -3.67 42.76
C ALA A 286 -4.85 -3.30 44.24
N GLN A 287 -4.77 -2.02 44.59
CA GLN A 287 -4.55 -1.53 45.98
C GLN A 287 -5.86 -1.27 46.74
N VAL A 288 -7.00 -1.34 46.09
CA VAL A 288 -8.33 -1.13 46.70
C VAL A 288 -9.02 -2.46 47.07
N GLU A 289 -8.46 -3.60 46.63
CA GLU A 289 -8.97 -4.94 46.90
C GLU A 289 -8.21 -5.70 48.02
N VAL A 290 -7.44 -5.00 48.89
CA VAL A 290 -6.81 -5.59 50.07
C VAL A 290 -7.36 -4.99 51.37
#